data_4788741d9b855b9db08bf3d6355d3276
#
_entry.id   4788741d9b855b9db08bf3d6355d3276
#
_cell.length_a   1.000
_cell.length_b   1.000
_cell.length_c   1.000
_cell.angle_alpha   90.00
_cell.angle_beta   90.00
_cell.angle_gamma   90.00
#
_symmetry.space_group_name_H-M   'P 1'
#
loop_
_entity.id
_entity.type
_entity.pdbx_description
1 polymer ?
#
loop_
_entity_poly.entity_id
_entity_poly.type
_entity_poly.pdbx_seq_one_letter_code
_entity_poly.pdbx_strand_id
1 'polypeptide(L)'
;MFADRARIFVRSGKGGDGHVSFRREKYVPAGGPDGGDGGRGGDVIFEVDEGLNTLIDFRNVRKYKAGDGEPGGKRNCRGKDGEDIVIKVPQGTVIREAASGQIIVDMSGDNRRVVFLQGGKGGNGNQHYATSTMQAPKYAQPGQPAKELELLLELKVIADVGLVGFPNVGKSTFLARVTNARPKIANYHFTTLNPNLGVVDLEGTKGFVIADIPGLIEGASEGVGLGHEFLRHIERTKVIIHIVDAAGTEGRDPIADIYAINKELEAYNPEIAHRPQVIAANKIDAITDFEADPIDAIRREFEPKGVAVYPISAVSGQGVKELLYHVNEMLEGLGEEVTVFEPEYFPELEALQNADEPCTVEYDADAD
;
A
#
# COMPACT_ATOMS: atom_id res chain seq x y z
N MET A 1 2.06 15.83 3.27
CA MET A 1 2.82 15.05 4.28
C MET A 1 2.74 13.60 3.86
N PHE A 2 3.86 12.90 3.64
CA PHE A 2 3.88 11.51 3.22
C PHE A 2 3.84 10.60 4.44
N ALA A 3 3.07 9.51 4.41
CA ALA A 3 3.06 8.49 5.43
C ALA A 3 3.13 7.13 4.74
N ASP A 4 4.13 6.35 5.11
CA ASP A 4 4.44 5.01 4.61
C ASP A 4 3.93 3.90 5.54
N ARG A 5 3.66 4.28 6.79
CA ARG A 5 3.12 3.39 7.82
C ARG A 5 1.96 4.02 8.55
N ALA A 6 0.94 3.21 8.80
CA ALA A 6 -0.19 3.59 9.61
C ALA A 6 -0.71 2.40 10.42
N ARG A 7 -1.08 2.65 11.68
CA ARG A 7 -1.71 1.66 12.53
C ARG A 7 -3.20 1.99 12.61
N ILE A 8 -4.03 0.99 12.27
CA ILE A 8 -5.48 1.11 12.27
C ILE A 8 -6.12 -0.03 13.04
N PHE A 9 -7.31 0.22 13.54
CA PHE A 9 -8.18 -0.75 14.17
C PHE A 9 -9.38 -1.01 13.26
N VAL A 10 -9.63 -2.28 12.92
CA VAL A 10 -10.76 -2.69 12.09
C VAL A 10 -11.70 -3.59 12.86
N ARG A 11 -13.01 -3.43 12.66
CA ARG A 11 -14.05 -4.25 13.27
C ARG A 11 -15.09 -4.59 12.21
N SER A 12 -15.41 -5.89 12.06
CA SER A 12 -16.54 -6.31 11.25
C SER A 12 -17.86 -6.05 11.99
N GLY A 13 -18.97 -6.12 11.28
CA GLY A 13 -20.29 -6.01 11.91
C GLY A 13 -20.64 -7.27 12.72
N LYS A 14 -21.29 -7.09 13.88
CA LYS A 14 -21.95 -8.18 14.61
C LYS A 14 -23.19 -8.64 13.81
N GLY A 15 -23.49 -9.95 13.79
CA GLY A 15 -24.78 -10.43 13.33
C GLY A 15 -25.91 -10.01 14.27
N GLY A 16 -27.07 -9.65 13.72
CA GLY A 16 -28.28 -9.39 14.48
C GLY A 16 -28.78 -10.63 15.20
N ASP A 17 -29.36 -10.49 16.37
CA ASP A 17 -29.89 -11.61 17.13
C ASP A 17 -31.23 -12.09 16.51
N GLY A 18 -31.49 -13.39 16.52
CA GLY A 18 -32.80 -13.94 16.17
C GLY A 18 -33.86 -13.51 17.19
N HIS A 19 -35.09 -13.43 16.74
CA HIS A 19 -36.21 -12.97 17.58
C HIS A 19 -37.06 -14.14 18.06
N VAL A 20 -37.59 -14.00 19.28
CA VAL A 20 -38.58 -14.92 19.85
C VAL A 20 -39.94 -14.23 19.82
N SER A 21 -40.86 -14.74 19.02
CA SER A 21 -42.24 -14.26 19.04
C SER A 21 -43.20 -15.40 18.63
N PHE A 22 -44.48 -15.19 18.97
CA PHE A 22 -45.55 -16.14 18.66
C PHE A 22 -46.69 -15.38 18.00
N ARG A 23 -47.25 -15.95 16.95
CA ARG A 23 -48.36 -15.39 16.20
C ARG A 23 -49.59 -15.32 17.10
N ARG A 24 -50.18 -14.15 17.25
CA ARG A 24 -51.43 -13.92 17.98
C ARG A 24 -52.37 -13.12 17.08
N GLU A 25 -53.52 -13.73 16.76
CA GLU A 25 -54.58 -13.11 15.96
C GLU A 25 -55.91 -13.25 16.65
N LYS A 26 -56.94 -12.49 16.24
CA LYS A 26 -58.27 -12.37 16.88
C LYS A 26 -58.94 -13.72 17.13
N TYR A 27 -58.67 -14.74 16.28
CA TYR A 27 -59.27 -16.07 16.38
C TYR A 27 -58.23 -17.20 16.45
N VAL A 28 -56.94 -16.82 16.65
CA VAL A 28 -55.83 -17.78 16.77
C VAL A 28 -55.06 -17.45 18.05
N PRO A 29 -55.56 -17.89 19.23
CA PRO A 29 -54.95 -17.54 20.53
C PRO A 29 -53.60 -18.22 20.74
N ALA A 30 -53.33 -19.38 20.10
CA ALA A 30 -52.11 -20.14 20.19
C ALA A 30 -51.51 -20.36 18.80
N GLY A 31 -51.05 -19.29 18.17
CA GLY A 31 -50.30 -19.34 16.90
C GLY A 31 -48.90 -19.88 17.12
N GLY A 32 -48.31 -20.52 16.11
CA GLY A 32 -46.95 -21.03 16.17
C GLY A 32 -45.89 -19.91 16.30
N PRO A 33 -44.61 -20.31 16.46
CA PRO A 33 -43.51 -19.34 16.50
C PRO A 33 -43.40 -18.57 15.18
N ASP A 34 -43.21 -17.28 15.28
CA ASP A 34 -43.12 -16.36 14.16
C ASP A 34 -41.98 -15.34 14.30
N GLY A 35 -40.98 -15.65 15.13
CA GLY A 35 -39.79 -14.81 15.27
C GLY A 35 -38.89 -14.92 14.05
N GLY A 36 -38.53 -13.77 13.51
CA GLY A 36 -37.65 -13.64 12.34
C GLY A 36 -36.19 -13.74 12.68
N ASP A 37 -35.38 -13.92 11.64
CA ASP A 37 -33.91 -14.04 11.75
C ASP A 37 -33.26 -12.66 11.86
N GLY A 38 -32.10 -12.60 12.53
CA GLY A 38 -31.27 -11.41 12.52
C GLY A 38 -30.62 -11.16 11.17
N GLY A 39 -30.26 -9.91 10.91
CA GLY A 39 -29.49 -9.50 9.75
C GLY A 39 -28.02 -9.90 9.88
N ARG A 40 -27.31 -10.05 8.77
CA ARG A 40 -25.86 -10.27 8.76
C ARG A 40 -25.15 -8.97 9.14
N GLY A 41 -24.01 -9.03 9.82
CA GLY A 41 -23.10 -7.91 9.99
C GLY A 41 -22.38 -7.57 8.68
N GLY A 42 -21.97 -6.32 8.51
CA GLY A 42 -21.20 -5.85 7.36
C GLY A 42 -19.76 -6.35 7.36
N ASP A 43 -19.18 -6.49 6.17
CA ASP A 43 -17.81 -6.92 5.96
C ASP A 43 -16.84 -5.73 6.03
N VAL A 44 -15.55 -6.02 6.32
CA VAL A 44 -14.43 -5.09 6.13
C VAL A 44 -13.71 -5.47 4.86
N ILE A 45 -13.67 -4.54 3.90
CA ILE A 45 -13.11 -4.75 2.56
C ILE A 45 -11.97 -3.78 2.34
N PHE A 46 -10.81 -4.27 1.91
CA PHE A 46 -9.74 -3.43 1.38
C PHE A 46 -9.84 -3.36 -0.13
N GLU A 47 -9.66 -2.16 -0.67
CA GLU A 47 -9.70 -1.89 -2.11
C GLU A 47 -8.55 -0.97 -2.50
N VAL A 48 -7.86 -1.31 -3.59
CA VAL A 48 -6.78 -0.48 -4.14
C VAL A 48 -7.38 0.72 -4.87
N ASP A 49 -6.94 1.91 -4.48
CA ASP A 49 -7.26 3.17 -5.19
C ASP A 49 -5.96 3.70 -5.83
N GLU A 50 -5.90 3.69 -7.15
CA GLU A 50 -4.73 4.15 -7.93
C GLU A 50 -4.46 5.66 -7.80
N GLY A 51 -5.44 6.43 -7.31
CA GLY A 51 -5.28 7.86 -7.04
C GLY A 51 -4.57 8.16 -5.71
N LEU A 52 -4.36 7.13 -4.86
CA LEU A 52 -3.70 7.28 -3.58
C LEU A 52 -2.22 6.87 -3.66
N ASN A 53 -1.33 7.76 -3.24
CA ASN A 53 0.12 7.51 -3.20
C ASN A 53 0.70 7.54 -1.77
N THR A 54 -0.14 7.60 -0.73
CA THR A 54 0.31 7.76 0.66
C THR A 54 -0.75 7.23 1.63
N LEU A 55 -0.31 6.79 2.80
CA LEU A 55 -1.17 6.36 3.91
C LEU A 55 -1.54 7.49 4.89
N ILE A 56 -1.46 8.77 4.44
CA ILE A 56 -1.63 9.91 5.36
C ILE A 56 -3.03 9.98 5.98
N ASP A 57 -4.06 9.57 5.25
CA ASP A 57 -5.44 9.62 5.71
C ASP A 57 -5.68 8.71 6.92
N PHE A 58 -4.92 7.62 7.02
CA PHE A 58 -4.97 6.69 8.14
C PHE A 58 -4.34 7.22 9.43
N ARG A 59 -3.62 8.34 9.39
CA ARG A 59 -3.18 9.04 10.61
C ARG A 59 -4.32 9.79 11.30
N ASN A 60 -5.27 10.26 10.50
CA ASN A 60 -6.42 11.03 10.99
C ASN A 60 -7.55 10.11 11.42
N VAL A 61 -7.85 9.10 10.60
CA VAL A 61 -8.89 8.10 10.89
C VAL A 61 -8.22 6.76 11.17
N ARG A 62 -8.31 6.31 12.42
CA ARG A 62 -7.66 5.07 12.88
C ARG A 62 -8.62 3.93 13.18
N LYS A 63 -9.93 4.20 13.22
CA LYS A 63 -10.94 3.19 13.56
C LYS A 63 -11.93 3.04 12.43
N TYR A 64 -12.03 1.83 11.91
CA TYR A 64 -12.94 1.46 10.85
C TYR A 64 -13.87 0.36 11.35
N LYS A 65 -15.17 0.63 11.33
CA LYS A 65 -16.21 -0.30 11.80
C LYS A 65 -17.23 -0.48 10.70
N ALA A 66 -17.50 -1.74 10.35
CA ALA A 66 -18.64 -2.10 9.52
C ALA A 66 -19.95 -2.05 10.33
N GLY A 67 -21.07 -1.97 9.64
CA GLY A 67 -22.39 -1.92 10.25
C GLY A 67 -22.75 -3.23 10.95
N ASP A 68 -23.37 -3.16 12.13
CA ASP A 68 -23.92 -4.33 12.79
C ASP A 68 -25.27 -4.71 12.13
N GLY A 69 -25.60 -5.98 12.05
CA GLY A 69 -26.90 -6.47 11.60
C GLY A 69 -28.00 -6.15 12.61
N GLU A 70 -29.18 -5.81 12.14
CA GLU A 70 -30.32 -5.56 12.99
C GLU A 70 -30.91 -6.88 13.52
N PRO A 71 -31.48 -6.91 14.75
CA PRO A 71 -32.15 -8.08 15.25
C PRO A 71 -33.40 -8.42 14.42
N GLY A 72 -33.79 -9.67 14.43
CA GLY A 72 -35.03 -10.12 13.84
C GLY A 72 -36.25 -9.49 14.49
N GLY A 73 -37.38 -9.52 13.78
CA GLY A 73 -38.65 -8.94 14.25
C GLY A 73 -39.77 -9.97 14.34
N LYS A 74 -40.93 -9.54 14.80
CA LYS A 74 -42.17 -10.33 14.82
C LYS A 74 -42.65 -10.61 13.39
N ARG A 75 -43.52 -11.63 13.22
CA ARG A 75 -44.13 -11.99 11.92
C ARG A 75 -43.10 -12.37 10.86
N ASN A 76 -42.09 -13.12 11.27
CA ASN A 76 -41.01 -13.59 10.39
C ASN A 76 -40.25 -12.43 9.68
N CYS A 77 -40.24 -11.24 10.27
CA CYS A 77 -39.48 -10.12 9.72
C CYS A 77 -38.00 -10.33 10.01
N ARG A 78 -37.19 -10.48 8.94
CA ARG A 78 -35.75 -10.52 9.05
C ARG A 78 -35.18 -9.14 9.36
N GLY A 79 -34.18 -9.05 10.23
CA GLY A 79 -33.43 -7.85 10.48
C GLY A 79 -32.65 -7.39 9.24
N LYS A 80 -32.39 -6.09 9.12
CA LYS A 80 -31.55 -5.57 8.05
C LYS A 80 -30.12 -6.02 8.20
N ASP A 81 -29.46 -6.30 7.08
CA ASP A 81 -28.02 -6.55 7.04
C ASP A 81 -27.25 -5.23 7.29
N GLY A 82 -26.13 -5.33 8.00
CA GLY A 82 -25.23 -4.22 8.24
C GLY A 82 -24.49 -3.80 6.97
N GLU A 83 -24.13 -2.52 6.89
CA GLU A 83 -23.39 -1.99 5.75
C GLU A 83 -21.92 -2.40 5.81
N ASP A 84 -21.37 -2.80 4.66
CA ASP A 84 -19.94 -3.08 4.51
C ASP A 84 -19.14 -1.79 4.60
N ILE A 85 -17.89 -1.89 5.08
CA ILE A 85 -16.95 -0.78 5.03
C ILE A 85 -15.83 -1.08 4.02
N VAL A 86 -15.66 -0.17 3.06
CA VAL A 86 -14.57 -0.24 2.08
C VAL A 86 -13.46 0.72 2.49
N ILE A 87 -12.28 0.17 2.74
CA ILE A 87 -11.07 0.91 3.11
C ILE A 87 -10.18 0.98 1.88
N LYS A 88 -10.04 2.19 1.33
CA LYS A 88 -9.23 2.43 0.15
C LYS A 88 -7.77 2.60 0.53
N VAL A 89 -6.88 1.86 -0.11
CA VAL A 89 -5.44 1.89 0.13
C VAL A 89 -4.68 2.09 -1.18
N PRO A 90 -3.48 2.71 -1.15
CA PRO A 90 -2.62 2.76 -2.33
C PRO A 90 -2.18 1.35 -2.76
N GLN A 91 -1.90 1.20 -4.05
CA GLN A 91 -1.28 -0.01 -4.57
C GLN A 91 0.08 -0.28 -3.89
N GLY A 92 0.40 -1.55 -3.61
CA GLY A 92 1.63 -1.91 -2.90
C GLY A 92 1.53 -1.76 -1.38
N THR A 93 0.33 -1.60 -0.84
CA THR A 93 0.12 -1.61 0.62
C THR A 93 0.13 -3.03 1.14
N VAL A 94 1.03 -3.32 2.08
CA VAL A 94 1.06 -4.59 2.81
C VAL A 94 0.35 -4.42 4.14
N ILE A 95 -0.58 -5.33 4.40
CA ILE A 95 -1.37 -5.37 5.62
C ILE A 95 -0.79 -6.45 6.52
N ARG A 96 -0.34 -6.04 7.70
CA ARG A 96 0.19 -6.93 8.73
C ARG A 96 -0.67 -6.89 9.97
N GLU A 97 -0.65 -7.97 10.73
CA GLU A 97 -1.16 -7.93 12.09
C GLU A 97 -0.20 -7.12 12.98
N ALA A 98 -0.75 -6.21 13.78
CA ALA A 98 0.07 -5.35 14.63
C ALA A 98 0.75 -6.09 15.79
N ALA A 99 0.20 -7.24 16.24
CA ALA A 99 0.72 -8.03 17.35
C ALA A 99 1.87 -8.95 16.93
N SER A 100 1.69 -9.74 15.86
CA SER A 100 2.69 -10.72 15.39
C SER A 100 3.65 -10.17 14.35
N GLY A 101 3.26 -9.09 13.64
CA GLY A 101 3.99 -8.55 12.50
C GLY A 101 3.86 -9.37 11.22
N GLN A 102 3.10 -10.46 11.24
CA GLN A 102 2.91 -11.35 10.09
C GLN A 102 2.13 -10.67 8.97
N ILE A 103 2.48 -10.98 7.73
CA ILE A 103 1.79 -10.48 6.54
C ILE A 103 0.49 -11.25 6.38
N ILE A 104 -0.63 -10.53 6.39
CA ILE A 104 -1.95 -11.10 6.15
C ILE A 104 -2.29 -11.01 4.66
N VAL A 105 -2.09 -9.83 4.06
CA VAL A 105 -2.43 -9.58 2.66
C VAL A 105 -1.49 -8.52 2.08
N ASP A 106 -1.09 -8.71 0.84
CA ASP A 106 -0.40 -7.71 0.01
C ASP A 106 -1.38 -7.19 -1.05
N MET A 107 -1.71 -5.90 -0.98
CA MET A 107 -2.61 -5.23 -1.92
C MET A 107 -1.86 -4.83 -3.20
N SER A 108 -1.30 -5.82 -3.88
CA SER A 108 -0.50 -5.67 -5.09
C SER A 108 -0.96 -6.68 -6.16
N GLY A 109 -0.62 -6.45 -7.42
CA GLY A 109 -0.99 -7.33 -8.53
C GLY A 109 -2.50 -7.53 -8.64
N ASP A 110 -2.96 -8.78 -8.61
CA ASP A 110 -4.36 -9.17 -8.76
C ASP A 110 -5.21 -8.89 -7.51
N ASN A 111 -4.58 -8.63 -6.36
CA ASN A 111 -5.27 -8.36 -5.10
C ASN A 111 -5.80 -6.93 -5.02
N ARG A 112 -6.63 -6.53 -5.98
CA ARG A 112 -7.19 -5.17 -6.03
C ARG A 112 -8.35 -4.93 -5.06
N ARG A 113 -9.05 -6.00 -4.68
CA ARG A 113 -10.17 -5.95 -3.73
C ARG A 113 -10.24 -7.24 -2.94
N VAL A 114 -10.13 -7.14 -1.62
CA VAL A 114 -10.10 -8.29 -0.70
C VAL A 114 -11.09 -8.08 0.43
N VAL A 115 -11.97 -9.08 0.64
CA VAL A 115 -12.80 -9.14 1.85
C VAL A 115 -11.91 -9.61 2.99
N PHE A 116 -11.55 -8.68 3.86
CA PHE A 116 -10.56 -8.91 4.92
C PHE A 116 -11.18 -9.58 6.16
N LEU A 117 -12.27 -9.02 6.66
CA LEU A 117 -13.03 -9.59 7.76
C LEU A 117 -14.49 -9.76 7.33
N GLN A 118 -15.01 -10.96 7.45
CA GLN A 118 -16.42 -11.22 7.22
C GLN A 118 -17.25 -10.81 8.43
N GLY A 119 -18.40 -10.19 8.16
CA GLY A 119 -19.39 -9.88 9.18
C GLY A 119 -20.01 -11.12 9.79
N GLY A 120 -20.43 -11.02 11.05
CA GLY A 120 -21.08 -12.08 11.77
C GLY A 120 -22.40 -12.49 11.11
N LYS A 121 -22.70 -13.78 11.06
CA LYS A 121 -23.99 -14.29 10.58
C LYS A 121 -25.09 -13.88 11.55
N GLY A 122 -26.27 -13.53 11.03
CA GLY A 122 -27.46 -13.29 11.85
C GLY A 122 -27.93 -14.58 12.51
N GLY A 123 -28.45 -14.46 13.73
CA GLY A 123 -29.02 -15.58 14.47
C GLY A 123 -30.39 -15.99 13.92
N ASN A 124 -30.70 -17.26 13.96
CA ASN A 124 -31.99 -17.81 13.55
C ASN A 124 -33.09 -17.46 14.56
N GLY A 125 -34.26 -17.04 14.08
CA GLY A 125 -35.45 -16.83 14.89
C GLY A 125 -36.05 -18.15 15.43
N ASN A 126 -36.94 -18.06 16.45
CA ASN A 126 -37.53 -19.23 17.08
C ASN A 126 -38.35 -20.10 16.11
N GLN A 127 -38.79 -19.60 14.98
CA GLN A 127 -39.49 -20.39 13.95
C GLN A 127 -38.66 -21.59 13.46
N HIS A 128 -37.34 -21.48 13.38
CA HIS A 128 -36.45 -22.54 12.91
C HIS A 128 -36.29 -23.69 13.90
N TYR A 129 -36.66 -23.48 15.16
CA TYR A 129 -36.52 -24.45 16.22
C TYR A 129 -37.83 -25.21 16.57
N ALA A 130 -38.90 -24.92 15.82
CA ALA A 130 -40.15 -25.60 15.95
C ALA A 130 -40.03 -27.05 15.41
N THR A 131 -40.32 -28.03 16.29
CA THR A 131 -40.34 -29.46 15.94
C THR A 131 -41.69 -30.04 16.30
N SER A 132 -41.96 -31.28 15.89
CA SER A 132 -43.19 -31.99 16.26
C SER A 132 -43.34 -32.16 17.77
N THR A 133 -42.24 -32.26 18.51
CA THR A 133 -42.21 -32.38 19.98
C THR A 133 -42.14 -31.05 20.69
N MET A 134 -41.55 -30.00 20.06
CA MET A 134 -41.41 -28.66 20.59
C MET A 134 -42.08 -27.66 19.65
N GLN A 135 -43.36 -27.47 19.78
CA GLN A 135 -44.15 -26.59 18.90
C GLN A 135 -44.04 -25.10 19.23
N ALA A 136 -43.58 -24.75 20.43
CA ALA A 136 -43.44 -23.39 20.92
C ALA A 136 -42.06 -23.12 21.54
N PRO A 137 -40.97 -23.12 20.75
CA PRO A 137 -39.63 -22.83 21.26
C PRO A 137 -39.54 -21.38 21.75
N LYS A 138 -39.07 -21.19 23.00
CA LYS A 138 -38.91 -19.92 23.66
C LYS A 138 -37.48 -19.37 23.54
N TYR A 139 -36.70 -19.87 22.62
CA TYR A 139 -35.31 -19.47 22.39
C TYR A 139 -35.07 -19.14 20.91
N ALA A 140 -34.08 -18.28 20.65
CA ALA A 140 -33.59 -17.96 19.35
C ALA A 140 -32.06 -17.97 19.40
N GLN A 141 -31.41 -17.99 18.26
CA GLN A 141 -29.95 -17.97 18.16
C GLN A 141 -29.47 -16.53 18.25
N PRO A 142 -28.44 -16.23 19.05
CA PRO A 142 -27.77 -14.93 18.98
C PRO A 142 -27.01 -14.78 17.67
N GLY A 143 -26.84 -13.55 17.20
CA GLY A 143 -25.97 -13.25 16.08
C GLY A 143 -24.52 -13.54 16.43
N GLN A 144 -23.73 -13.94 15.44
CA GLN A 144 -22.30 -14.13 15.63
C GLN A 144 -21.61 -12.82 16.04
N PRO A 145 -20.61 -12.86 16.94
CA PRO A 145 -19.91 -11.67 17.40
C PRO A 145 -19.12 -11.01 16.26
N ALA A 146 -18.86 -9.73 16.41
CA ALA A 146 -17.95 -8.99 15.52
C ALA A 146 -16.51 -9.47 15.73
N LYS A 147 -15.73 -9.45 14.65
CA LYS A 147 -14.30 -9.72 14.67
C LYS A 147 -13.54 -8.40 14.69
N GLU A 148 -12.50 -8.32 15.52
CA GLU A 148 -11.73 -7.09 15.71
C GLU A 148 -10.24 -7.40 15.57
N LEU A 149 -9.52 -6.56 14.82
CA LEU A 149 -8.07 -6.67 14.64
C LEU A 149 -7.40 -5.30 14.63
N GLU A 150 -6.20 -5.25 15.17
CA GLU A 150 -5.30 -4.11 15.02
C GLU A 150 -4.30 -4.42 13.93
N LEU A 151 -4.23 -3.54 12.93
CA LEU A 151 -3.45 -3.72 11.72
C LEU A 151 -2.37 -2.67 11.58
N LEU A 152 -1.24 -3.09 11.04
CA LEU A 152 -0.18 -2.23 10.56
C LEU A 152 -0.22 -2.22 9.04
N LEU A 153 -0.54 -1.07 8.46
CA LEU A 153 -0.43 -0.83 7.03
C LEU A 153 0.99 -0.34 6.73
N GLU A 154 1.65 -0.95 5.78
CA GLU A 154 2.97 -0.56 5.28
C GLU A 154 2.92 -0.38 3.78
N LEU A 155 3.26 0.81 3.30
CA LEU A 155 3.39 1.07 1.87
C LEU A 155 4.80 0.66 1.43
N LYS A 156 4.88 -0.35 0.57
CA LYS A 156 6.17 -0.90 0.12
C LYS A 156 6.73 -0.24 -1.14
N VAL A 157 5.89 0.41 -1.95
CA VAL A 157 6.36 1.16 -3.11
C VAL A 157 6.86 2.50 -2.63
N ILE A 158 8.18 2.64 -2.51
CA ILE A 158 8.80 3.85 -2.01
C ILE A 158 9.11 4.80 -3.15
N ALA A 159 9.56 4.29 -4.29
CA ALA A 159 9.85 5.10 -5.47
C ALA A 159 9.77 4.26 -6.74
N ASP A 160 9.26 4.88 -7.80
CA ASP A 160 9.30 4.32 -9.16
C ASP A 160 10.67 4.53 -9.79
N VAL A 161 11.34 5.63 -9.42
CA VAL A 161 12.61 6.08 -10.00
C VAL A 161 13.65 6.27 -8.91
N GLY A 162 14.83 5.68 -9.09
CA GLY A 162 16.01 5.89 -8.24
C GLY A 162 16.96 6.94 -8.84
N LEU A 163 17.40 7.92 -8.03
CA LEU A 163 18.48 8.82 -8.40
C LEU A 163 19.80 8.26 -7.92
N VAL A 164 20.75 8.10 -8.82
CA VAL A 164 22.13 7.72 -8.51
C VAL A 164 23.11 8.77 -9.04
N GLY A 165 24.26 8.87 -8.43
CA GLY A 165 25.30 9.82 -8.85
C GLY A 165 26.24 10.15 -7.71
N PHE A 166 27.42 10.64 -8.00
CA PHE A 166 28.43 11.08 -7.03
C PHE A 166 27.91 12.21 -6.11
N PRO A 167 28.52 12.44 -4.95
CA PRO A 167 28.23 13.64 -4.16
C PRO A 167 28.43 14.91 -5.03
N ASN A 168 27.69 15.97 -4.73
CA ASN A 168 27.77 17.29 -5.36
C ASN A 168 27.47 17.37 -6.87
N VAL A 169 27.05 16.27 -7.52
CA VAL A 169 26.59 16.32 -8.93
C VAL A 169 25.23 17.00 -9.11
N GLY A 170 24.53 17.32 -7.99
CA GLY A 170 23.29 18.06 -8.00
C GLY A 170 22.01 17.22 -7.82
N LYS A 171 22.10 15.99 -7.30
CA LYS A 171 20.92 15.11 -7.02
C LYS A 171 19.85 15.82 -6.19
N SER A 172 20.23 16.34 -5.03
CA SER A 172 19.28 17.01 -4.13
C SER A 172 18.70 18.30 -4.72
N THR A 173 19.48 19.02 -5.53
CA THR A 173 19.00 20.20 -6.27
C THR A 173 17.97 19.80 -7.33
N PHE A 174 18.26 18.74 -8.08
CA PHE A 174 17.34 18.19 -9.06
C PHE A 174 16.03 17.73 -8.38
N LEU A 175 16.12 16.95 -7.30
CA LEU A 175 14.96 16.50 -6.55
C LEU A 175 14.12 17.66 -6.02
N ALA A 176 14.75 18.69 -5.48
CA ALA A 176 14.05 19.90 -5.00
C ALA A 176 13.36 20.68 -6.14
N ARG A 177 13.91 20.61 -7.37
CA ARG A 177 13.36 21.30 -8.55
C ARG A 177 12.14 20.60 -9.11
N VAL A 178 12.15 19.27 -9.18
CA VAL A 178 11.10 18.45 -9.81
C VAL A 178 9.92 18.15 -8.90
N THR A 179 10.07 18.40 -7.61
CA THR A 179 9.06 18.09 -6.60
C THR A 179 8.19 19.31 -6.31
N ASN A 180 6.87 19.18 -6.42
CA ASN A 180 5.90 20.24 -6.11
C ASN A 180 5.85 20.60 -4.61
N ALA A 181 6.29 19.71 -3.73
CA ALA A 181 6.44 19.95 -2.30
C ALA A 181 7.92 19.80 -1.92
N ARG A 182 8.39 20.53 -0.89
CA ARG A 182 9.78 20.33 -0.41
C ARG A 182 10.07 18.84 -0.22
N PRO A 183 11.20 18.34 -0.78
CA PRO A 183 11.60 16.95 -0.59
C PRO A 183 11.57 16.60 0.89
N LYS A 184 11.00 15.47 1.23
CA LYS A 184 10.88 15.05 2.62
C LYS A 184 11.88 13.98 2.93
N ILE A 185 12.61 14.23 4.01
CA ILE A 185 13.41 13.22 4.67
C ILE A 185 12.42 12.21 5.26
N ALA A 186 12.39 11.02 4.70
CA ALA A 186 11.59 9.93 5.24
C ALA A 186 12.40 9.28 6.38
N ASN A 187 11.95 9.50 7.63
CA ASN A 187 12.57 8.88 8.80
C ASN A 187 12.08 7.43 8.90
N TYR A 188 12.84 6.52 8.33
CA TYR A 188 12.63 5.09 8.54
C TYR A 188 13.38 4.66 9.79
N HIS A 189 12.69 4.10 10.78
CA HIS A 189 13.29 3.69 12.06
C HIS A 189 14.36 2.59 11.92
N PHE A 190 14.50 2.02 10.73
CA PHE A 190 15.42 0.94 10.40
C PHE A 190 16.57 1.36 9.46
N THR A 191 16.62 2.64 9.01
CA THR A 191 17.68 3.13 8.14
C THR A 191 18.61 4.08 8.88
N THR A 192 19.90 3.89 8.73
CA THR A 192 20.94 4.84 9.19
C THR A 192 20.99 6.09 8.33
N LEU A 193 20.50 6.01 7.08
CA LEU A 193 20.42 7.11 6.13
C LEU A 193 18.97 7.27 5.67
N ASN A 194 18.42 8.47 5.81
CA ASN A 194 17.06 8.78 5.42
C ASN A 194 17.01 9.20 3.93
N PRO A 195 16.31 8.47 3.05
CA PRO A 195 16.17 8.87 1.66
C PRO A 195 15.36 10.16 1.54
N ASN A 196 15.73 11.00 0.60
CA ASN A 196 14.91 12.12 0.20
C ASN A 196 13.95 11.64 -0.90
N LEU A 197 12.65 11.73 -0.62
CA LEU A 197 11.60 11.37 -1.58
C LEU A 197 10.99 12.62 -2.20
N GLY A 198 10.74 12.57 -3.50
CA GLY A 198 10.03 13.59 -4.24
C GLY A 198 8.91 13.01 -5.10
N VAL A 199 7.73 13.61 -5.03
CA VAL A 199 6.63 13.28 -5.93
C VAL A 199 6.70 14.24 -7.12
N VAL A 200 6.81 13.68 -8.32
CA VAL A 200 6.77 14.38 -9.58
C VAL A 200 5.36 14.31 -10.12
N ASP A 201 4.79 15.47 -10.38
CA ASP A 201 3.47 15.61 -10.96
C ASP A 201 3.63 16.26 -12.34
N LEU A 202 3.30 15.52 -13.38
CA LEU A 202 3.38 15.97 -14.77
C LEU A 202 1.99 16.11 -15.33
N GLU A 203 1.71 17.23 -15.98
CA GLU A 203 0.43 17.50 -16.60
C GLU A 203 0.06 16.39 -17.59
N GLY A 204 -1.10 15.73 -17.36
CA GLY A 204 -1.63 14.69 -18.24
C GLY A 204 -1.10 13.27 -17.97
N THR A 205 -0.34 13.04 -16.88
CA THR A 205 0.19 11.74 -16.50
C THR A 205 -0.21 11.37 -15.06
N LYS A 206 0.01 10.10 -14.67
CA LYS A 206 -0.23 9.63 -13.29
C LYS A 206 0.76 10.22 -12.27
N GLY A 207 1.85 10.87 -12.72
CA GLY A 207 2.95 11.23 -11.84
C GLY A 207 3.70 10.00 -11.31
N PHE A 208 4.88 10.22 -10.74
CA PHE A 208 5.71 9.14 -10.17
C PHE A 208 6.54 9.65 -8.99
N VAL A 209 7.05 8.71 -8.20
CA VAL A 209 7.89 9.02 -7.02
C VAL A 209 9.35 8.79 -7.35
N ILE A 210 10.19 9.79 -7.04
CA ILE A 210 11.66 9.71 -7.17
C ILE A 210 12.27 9.61 -5.77
N ALA A 211 13.21 8.67 -5.59
CA ALA A 211 14.03 8.56 -4.39
C ALA A 211 15.49 8.94 -4.68
N ASP A 212 16.07 9.82 -3.88
CA ASP A 212 17.52 10.02 -3.85
C ASP A 212 18.14 8.85 -3.08
N ILE A 213 19.09 8.16 -3.71
CA ILE A 213 19.81 7.01 -3.15
C ILE A 213 21.14 7.51 -2.58
N PRO A 214 21.20 7.92 -1.30
CA PRO A 214 22.44 8.36 -0.68
C PRO A 214 23.36 7.19 -0.38
N GLY A 215 24.66 7.38 -0.51
CA GLY A 215 25.68 6.47 0.06
C GLY A 215 26.05 5.24 -0.74
N LEU A 216 25.77 5.20 -2.07
CA LEU A 216 26.32 4.15 -2.93
C LEU A 216 27.85 4.22 -3.11
N ILE A 217 28.49 5.33 -2.73
CA ILE A 217 29.87 5.65 -3.17
C ILE A 217 30.92 5.64 -2.09
N GLU A 218 30.58 5.56 -0.81
CA GLU A 218 31.58 5.51 0.27
C GLU A 218 31.47 4.24 1.11
N GLY A 219 32.12 3.15 0.67
CA GLY A 219 32.35 1.97 1.50
C GLY A 219 31.20 0.96 1.58
N ALA A 220 30.27 0.93 0.64
CA ALA A 220 29.21 -0.08 0.61
C ALA A 220 29.77 -1.51 0.49
N SER A 221 30.92 -1.68 -0.14
CA SER A 221 31.63 -2.97 -0.28
C SER A 221 32.39 -3.39 0.99
N GLU A 222 32.62 -2.50 1.94
CA GLU A 222 33.38 -2.82 3.18
C GLU A 222 32.52 -3.19 4.39
N GLY A 223 31.21 -3.40 4.21
CA GLY A 223 30.36 -4.00 5.24
C GLY A 223 29.97 -3.09 6.41
N VAL A 224 30.21 -1.80 6.34
CA VAL A 224 29.82 -0.86 7.40
C VAL A 224 28.46 -0.23 7.07
N GLY A 225 27.38 -0.98 7.30
CA GLY A 225 26.17 -0.39 7.85
C GLY A 225 25.19 0.35 6.97
N LEU A 226 25.11 0.12 5.66
CA LEU A 226 23.86 0.39 4.94
C LEU A 226 22.89 -0.77 5.20
N GLY A 227 21.88 -0.53 6.03
CA GLY A 227 20.97 -1.57 6.45
C GLY A 227 20.35 -2.30 5.26
N HIS A 228 20.46 -3.63 5.23
CA HIS A 228 19.83 -4.51 4.22
C HIS A 228 18.35 -4.20 3.98
N GLU A 229 17.68 -3.55 4.90
CA GLU A 229 16.27 -3.15 4.78
C GLU A 229 16.06 -1.91 3.91
N PHE A 230 16.97 -0.93 3.95
CA PHE A 230 16.90 0.24 3.07
C PHE A 230 17.08 -0.15 1.60
N LEU A 231 17.94 -1.10 1.36
CA LEU A 231 18.30 -1.58 0.04
C LEU A 231 17.17 -2.40 -0.61
N ARG A 232 16.37 -3.12 0.18
CA ARG A 232 15.13 -3.76 -0.31
C ARG A 232 14.11 -2.77 -0.88
N HIS A 233 14.14 -1.52 -0.44
CA HIS A 233 13.22 -0.50 -0.94
C HIS A 233 13.69 0.07 -2.28
N ILE A 234 15.02 0.11 -2.51
CA ILE A 234 15.62 0.48 -3.78
C ILE A 234 15.47 -0.65 -4.80
N GLU A 235 15.47 -1.89 -4.37
CA GLU A 235 15.20 -3.08 -5.20
C GLU A 235 13.87 -3.00 -5.98
N ARG A 236 13.02 -2.04 -5.69
CA ARG A 236 11.72 -1.84 -6.32
C ARG A 236 11.62 -0.66 -7.26
N THR A 237 12.69 0.15 -7.39
CA THR A 237 12.72 1.20 -8.41
C THR A 237 12.70 0.57 -9.79
N LYS A 238 11.85 1.06 -10.69
CA LYS A 238 11.68 0.52 -12.05
C LYS A 238 12.71 1.10 -13.02
N VAL A 239 13.07 2.37 -12.84
CA VAL A 239 13.99 3.13 -13.69
C VAL A 239 15.04 3.83 -12.82
N ILE A 240 16.24 3.95 -13.34
CA ILE A 240 17.35 4.68 -12.69
C ILE A 240 17.67 5.94 -13.49
N ILE A 241 17.70 7.09 -12.82
CA ILE A 241 18.26 8.33 -13.36
C ILE A 241 19.68 8.49 -12.78
N HIS A 242 20.66 8.42 -13.66
CA HIS A 242 22.06 8.61 -13.31
C HIS A 242 22.42 10.07 -13.54
N ILE A 243 22.60 10.85 -12.47
CA ILE A 243 22.98 12.26 -12.55
C ILE A 243 24.51 12.39 -12.49
N VAL A 244 25.08 13.04 -13.52
CA VAL A 244 26.51 13.28 -13.64
C VAL A 244 26.81 14.76 -13.82
N ASP A 245 27.97 15.20 -13.36
CA ASP A 245 28.47 16.57 -13.56
C ASP A 245 29.14 16.69 -14.91
N ALA A 246 28.41 17.16 -15.94
CA ALA A 246 28.92 17.31 -17.29
C ALA A 246 29.99 18.41 -17.41
N ALA A 247 29.98 19.40 -16.53
CA ALA A 247 30.95 20.47 -16.53
C ALA A 247 32.28 20.12 -15.85
N GLY A 248 32.35 18.95 -15.18
CA GLY A 248 33.56 18.50 -14.48
C GLY A 248 33.99 19.43 -13.38
N THR A 249 33.08 20.12 -12.70
CA THR A 249 33.39 21.20 -11.73
C THR A 249 34.28 20.73 -10.58
N GLU A 250 34.34 19.42 -10.31
CA GLU A 250 35.17 18.79 -9.28
C GLU A 250 36.45 18.17 -9.89
N GLY A 251 36.74 18.37 -11.18
CA GLY A 251 37.91 17.80 -11.83
C GLY A 251 37.81 16.32 -12.13
N ARG A 252 36.58 15.76 -12.12
CA ARG A 252 36.29 14.33 -12.42
C ARG A 252 35.87 14.16 -13.88
N ASP A 253 36.16 12.99 -14.43
CA ASP A 253 35.67 12.58 -15.74
C ASP A 253 34.25 11.98 -15.60
N PRO A 254 33.22 12.59 -16.20
CA PRO A 254 31.85 12.13 -16.10
C PRO A 254 31.66 10.70 -16.64
N ILE A 255 32.40 10.28 -17.64
CA ILE A 255 32.34 8.93 -18.19
C ILE A 255 32.87 7.89 -17.18
N ALA A 256 34.02 8.20 -16.55
CA ALA A 256 34.59 7.35 -15.51
C ALA A 256 33.67 7.24 -14.29
N ASP A 257 32.99 8.33 -13.93
CA ASP A 257 32.02 8.36 -12.83
C ASP A 257 30.81 7.45 -13.11
N ILE A 258 30.28 7.44 -14.34
CA ILE A 258 29.17 6.55 -14.72
C ILE A 258 29.58 5.08 -14.58
N TYR A 259 30.75 4.70 -15.09
CA TYR A 259 31.24 3.33 -14.99
C TYR A 259 31.48 2.90 -13.53
N ALA A 260 32.02 3.81 -12.71
CA ALA A 260 32.26 3.53 -11.29
C ALA A 260 30.95 3.21 -10.56
N ILE A 261 29.91 4.00 -10.78
CA ILE A 261 28.60 3.79 -10.18
C ILE A 261 27.93 2.52 -10.71
N ASN A 262 27.99 2.26 -12.00
CA ASN A 262 27.42 1.03 -12.57
C ASN A 262 28.09 -0.22 -11.98
N LYS A 263 29.41 -0.20 -11.80
CA LYS A 263 30.14 -1.28 -11.14
C LYS A 263 29.73 -1.46 -9.68
N GLU A 264 29.46 -0.37 -8.98
CA GLU A 264 29.01 -0.42 -7.59
C GLU A 264 27.56 -0.92 -7.47
N LEU A 265 26.67 -0.51 -8.39
CA LEU A 265 25.32 -1.04 -8.48
C LEU A 265 25.32 -2.55 -8.77
N GLU A 266 26.21 -3.01 -9.67
CA GLU A 266 26.34 -4.43 -10.02
C GLU A 266 26.89 -5.25 -8.83
N ALA A 267 27.87 -4.72 -8.13
CA ALA A 267 28.43 -5.36 -6.94
C ALA A 267 27.41 -5.42 -5.78
N TYR A 268 26.50 -4.45 -5.74
CA TYR A 268 25.46 -4.35 -4.75
C TYR A 268 24.29 -5.30 -5.01
N ASN A 269 23.63 -5.16 -6.14
CA ASN A 269 22.57 -6.04 -6.64
C ASN A 269 22.54 -6.04 -8.16
N PRO A 270 22.88 -7.18 -8.80
CA PRO A 270 22.87 -7.32 -10.26
C PRO A 270 21.50 -7.00 -10.89
N GLU A 271 20.40 -7.26 -10.20
CA GLU A 271 19.04 -6.98 -10.70
C GLU A 271 18.80 -5.47 -10.87
N ILE A 272 19.34 -4.65 -9.97
CA ILE A 272 19.22 -3.18 -10.05
C ILE A 272 20.09 -2.65 -11.20
N ALA A 273 21.30 -3.20 -11.38
CA ALA A 273 22.20 -2.79 -12.43
C ALA A 273 21.66 -3.04 -13.85
N HIS A 274 20.79 -4.03 -14.02
CA HIS A 274 20.17 -4.38 -15.30
C HIS A 274 18.90 -3.59 -15.61
N ARG A 275 18.46 -2.73 -14.71
CA ARG A 275 17.26 -1.91 -14.95
C ARG A 275 17.49 -0.84 -15.99
N PRO A 276 16.43 -0.39 -16.69
CA PRO A 276 16.51 0.72 -17.61
C PRO A 276 17.11 1.96 -16.95
N GLN A 277 18.11 2.54 -17.59
CA GLN A 277 18.84 3.69 -17.09
C GLN A 277 18.72 4.87 -18.05
N VAL A 278 18.68 6.08 -17.48
CA VAL A 278 18.78 7.36 -18.23
C VAL A 278 19.88 8.20 -17.61
N ILE A 279 20.74 8.77 -18.41
CA ILE A 279 21.82 9.65 -17.96
C ILE A 279 21.33 11.10 -18.03
N ALA A 280 21.37 11.78 -16.90
CA ALA A 280 21.14 13.22 -16.79
C ALA A 280 22.48 13.95 -16.66
N ALA A 281 22.97 14.49 -17.76
CA ALA A 281 24.19 15.29 -17.82
C ALA A 281 23.90 16.69 -17.26
N ASN A 282 24.15 16.87 -15.96
CA ASN A 282 23.80 18.08 -15.20
C ASN A 282 24.90 19.14 -15.25
N LYS A 283 24.55 20.35 -14.82
CA LYS A 283 25.41 21.56 -14.76
C LYS A 283 25.81 22.08 -16.13
N ILE A 284 24.96 21.93 -17.15
CA ILE A 284 25.24 22.51 -18.48
C ILE A 284 25.41 24.01 -18.45
N ASP A 285 24.86 24.70 -17.45
CA ASP A 285 25.01 26.14 -17.20
C ASP A 285 26.43 26.54 -16.78
N ALA A 286 27.25 25.58 -16.34
CA ALA A 286 28.64 25.81 -15.93
C ALA A 286 29.67 25.40 -17.00
N ILE A 287 29.22 24.87 -18.16
CA ILE A 287 30.12 24.56 -19.29
C ILE A 287 30.57 25.87 -19.96
N THR A 288 31.86 26.16 -19.86
CA THR A 288 32.47 27.34 -20.43
C THR A 288 33.29 27.05 -21.68
N ASP A 289 33.65 25.81 -21.91
CA ASP A 289 34.51 25.37 -23.01
C ASP A 289 33.68 24.68 -24.09
N PHE A 290 33.53 25.29 -25.24
CA PHE A 290 32.74 24.82 -26.37
C PHE A 290 33.56 24.04 -27.41
N GLU A 291 34.89 23.91 -27.24
CA GLU A 291 35.75 23.18 -28.18
C GLU A 291 35.67 21.64 -27.97
N ALA A 292 35.37 21.19 -26.77
CA ALA A 292 35.15 19.78 -26.48
C ALA A 292 33.82 19.63 -25.71
N ASP A 293 32.72 19.44 -26.42
CA ASP A 293 31.42 19.27 -25.78
C ASP A 293 31.39 17.93 -24.99
N PRO A 294 31.45 18.01 -23.63
CA PRO A 294 31.44 16.79 -22.80
C PRO A 294 30.16 15.97 -22.96
N ILE A 295 29.06 16.62 -23.38
CA ILE A 295 27.78 15.98 -23.61
C ILE A 295 27.87 15.04 -24.82
N ASP A 296 28.52 15.49 -25.91
CA ASP A 296 28.72 14.66 -27.09
C ASP A 296 29.63 13.45 -26.81
N ALA A 297 30.60 13.61 -25.92
CA ALA A 297 31.44 12.49 -25.51
C ALA A 297 30.62 11.43 -24.75
N ILE A 298 29.76 11.86 -23.81
CA ILE A 298 28.87 10.96 -23.06
C ILE A 298 27.86 10.28 -24.00
N ARG A 299 27.29 11.00 -24.97
CA ARG A 299 26.34 10.44 -25.95
C ARG A 299 27.00 9.37 -26.82
N ARG A 300 28.18 9.65 -27.37
CA ARG A 300 28.92 8.67 -28.20
C ARG A 300 29.21 7.38 -27.48
N GLU A 301 29.41 7.44 -26.17
CA GLU A 301 29.72 6.26 -25.35
C GLU A 301 28.49 5.45 -24.95
N PHE A 302 27.39 6.12 -24.58
CA PHE A 302 26.26 5.47 -23.93
C PHE A 302 25.01 5.29 -24.82
N GLU A 303 24.74 6.17 -25.81
CA GLU A 303 23.62 5.99 -26.73
C GLU A 303 23.70 4.68 -27.55
N PRO A 304 24.89 4.25 -28.04
CA PRO A 304 25.01 2.95 -28.71
C PRO A 304 24.69 1.74 -27.81
N LYS A 305 24.75 1.93 -26.48
CA LYS A 305 24.39 0.93 -25.46
C LYS A 305 22.91 0.97 -25.09
N GLY A 306 22.11 1.82 -25.74
CA GLY A 306 20.68 1.98 -25.50
C GLY A 306 20.33 2.86 -24.29
N VAL A 307 21.30 3.61 -23.75
CA VAL A 307 21.09 4.53 -22.64
C VAL A 307 20.93 5.94 -23.15
N ALA A 308 19.75 6.54 -22.96
CA ALA A 308 19.46 7.93 -23.38
C ALA A 308 20.21 8.95 -22.51
N VAL A 309 20.70 10.02 -23.14
CA VAL A 309 21.47 11.08 -22.46
C VAL A 309 20.75 12.42 -22.61
N TYR A 310 20.37 13.01 -21.48
CA TYR A 310 19.69 14.31 -21.41
C TYR A 310 20.59 15.37 -20.79
N PRO A 311 20.92 16.43 -21.54
CA PRO A 311 21.61 17.59 -20.97
C PRO A 311 20.62 18.40 -20.12
N ILE A 312 20.94 18.61 -18.84
CA ILE A 312 20.08 19.33 -17.92
C ILE A 312 20.84 20.39 -17.11
N SER A 313 20.11 21.37 -16.63
CA SER A 313 20.54 22.21 -15.51
C SER A 313 19.50 22.15 -14.40
N ALA A 314 19.85 21.48 -13.30
CA ALA A 314 18.97 21.41 -12.12
C ALA A 314 18.68 22.79 -11.52
N VAL A 315 19.60 23.78 -11.70
CA VAL A 315 19.45 25.12 -11.19
C VAL A 315 18.51 25.97 -12.06
N SER A 316 18.70 25.98 -13.38
CA SER A 316 17.85 26.77 -14.30
C SER A 316 16.54 26.06 -14.65
N GLY A 317 16.53 24.71 -14.61
CA GLY A 317 15.41 23.86 -15.02
C GLY A 317 15.44 23.51 -16.52
N GLN A 318 16.47 23.88 -17.24
CA GLN A 318 16.63 23.58 -18.66
C GLN A 318 16.78 22.04 -18.85
N GLY A 319 16.08 21.44 -19.83
CA GLY A 319 16.15 20.02 -20.16
C GLY A 319 15.47 19.08 -19.15
N VAL A 320 15.01 19.62 -18.00
CA VAL A 320 14.43 18.78 -16.92
C VAL A 320 13.08 18.22 -17.32
N LYS A 321 12.23 18.99 -18.00
CA LYS A 321 10.90 18.51 -18.41
C LYS A 321 10.98 17.38 -19.42
N GLU A 322 11.85 17.50 -20.41
CA GLU A 322 12.08 16.48 -21.44
C GLU A 322 12.55 15.17 -20.83
N LEU A 323 13.49 15.25 -19.87
CA LEU A 323 13.94 14.08 -19.10
C LEU A 323 12.78 13.40 -18.36
N LEU A 324 11.95 14.17 -17.66
CA LEU A 324 10.84 13.62 -16.86
C LEU A 324 9.76 12.98 -17.72
N TYR A 325 9.42 13.56 -18.89
CA TYR A 325 8.47 12.95 -19.82
C TYR A 325 9.00 11.62 -20.38
N HIS A 326 10.28 11.58 -20.74
CA HIS A 326 10.89 10.33 -21.20
C HIS A 326 10.90 9.24 -20.12
N VAL A 327 11.23 9.61 -18.89
CA VAL A 327 11.17 8.67 -17.75
C VAL A 327 9.75 8.17 -17.52
N ASN A 328 8.74 9.03 -17.64
CA ASN A 328 7.34 8.62 -17.54
C ASN A 328 6.95 7.64 -18.66
N GLU A 329 7.37 7.90 -19.90
CA GLU A 329 7.14 6.99 -21.03
C GLU A 329 7.81 5.62 -20.81
N MET A 330 9.03 5.60 -20.26
CA MET A 330 9.70 4.36 -19.87
C MET A 330 8.93 3.59 -18.80
N LEU A 331 8.41 4.28 -17.77
CA LEU A 331 7.63 3.68 -16.71
C LEU A 331 6.33 3.08 -17.24
N GLU A 332 5.63 3.76 -18.15
CA GLU A 332 4.42 3.25 -18.80
C GLU A 332 4.72 2.01 -19.68
N GLY A 333 5.89 2.00 -20.36
CA GLY A 333 6.33 0.89 -21.22
C GLY A 333 6.75 -0.37 -20.46
N LEU A 334 7.21 -0.25 -19.22
CA LEU A 334 7.67 -1.38 -18.38
C LEU A 334 6.51 -2.20 -17.77
N GLY A 335 5.27 -1.69 -17.85
CA GLY A 335 4.12 -2.36 -17.24
C GLY A 335 4.21 -2.45 -15.71
N GLU A 336 3.19 -3.04 -15.11
CA GLU A 336 3.14 -3.26 -13.66
C GLU A 336 3.71 -4.64 -13.31
N GLU A 337 5.01 -4.83 -13.39
CA GLU A 337 5.63 -5.97 -12.69
C GLU A 337 5.66 -5.65 -11.19
N VAL A 338 4.63 -6.09 -10.50
CA VAL A 338 4.52 -5.93 -9.06
C VAL A 338 4.92 -7.23 -8.39
N THR A 339 6.01 -7.20 -7.62
CA THR A 339 6.36 -8.34 -6.75
C THR A 339 5.29 -8.47 -5.66
N VAL A 340 4.45 -9.47 -5.74
CA VAL A 340 3.44 -9.80 -4.74
C VAL A 340 4.07 -10.65 -3.66
N PHE A 341 3.89 -10.28 -2.38
CA PHE A 341 4.32 -11.13 -1.27
C PHE A 341 3.23 -12.16 -0.99
N GLU A 342 3.64 -13.40 -0.86
CA GLU A 342 2.74 -14.45 -0.40
C GLU A 342 2.30 -14.18 1.05
N PRO A 343 1.01 -14.37 1.36
CA PRO A 343 0.52 -14.29 2.73
C PRO A 343 1.27 -15.30 3.60
N GLU A 344 1.76 -14.87 4.75
CA GLU A 344 2.23 -15.79 5.77
C GLU A 344 1.01 -16.47 6.39
N TYR A 345 1.12 -17.80 6.69
CA TYR A 345 0.03 -18.52 7.29
C TYR A 345 -0.38 -17.89 8.63
N PHE A 346 -1.67 -17.59 8.76
CA PHE A 346 -2.22 -16.90 9.92
C PHE A 346 -3.37 -17.72 10.55
N PRO A 347 -3.06 -18.72 11.40
CA PRO A 347 -4.06 -19.66 11.94
C PRO A 347 -5.15 -18.99 12.77
N GLU A 348 -4.80 -17.91 13.50
CA GLU A 348 -5.78 -17.16 14.30
C GLU A 348 -6.81 -16.42 13.42
N LEU A 349 -6.38 -15.87 12.28
CA LEU A 349 -7.28 -15.23 11.34
C LEU A 349 -8.21 -16.26 10.69
N GLU A 350 -7.69 -17.44 10.34
CA GLU A 350 -8.47 -18.54 9.79
C GLU A 350 -9.49 -19.06 10.82
N ALA A 351 -9.09 -19.22 12.08
CA ALA A 351 -9.98 -19.57 13.18
C ALA A 351 -11.06 -18.51 13.40
N LEU A 352 -10.70 -17.21 13.34
CA LEU A 352 -11.66 -16.11 13.41
C LEU A 352 -12.64 -16.07 12.23
N GLN A 353 -12.21 -16.51 11.05
CA GLN A 353 -13.07 -16.60 9.86
C GLN A 353 -13.99 -17.81 9.89
N ASN A 354 -13.55 -18.94 10.47
CA ASN A 354 -14.24 -20.21 10.45
C ASN A 354 -15.01 -20.56 11.75
N ALA A 355 -15.06 -19.65 12.73
CA ALA A 355 -15.78 -19.87 13.98
C ALA A 355 -17.30 -19.92 13.75
N ASP A 356 -17.79 -21.09 13.38
CA ASP A 356 -19.21 -21.42 13.14
C ASP A 356 -19.88 -22.05 14.38
N GLU A 357 -19.37 -21.87 15.60
CA GLU A 357 -20.01 -22.46 16.77
C GLU A 357 -21.32 -21.73 17.12
N PRO A 358 -22.47 -22.42 17.12
CA PRO A 358 -23.74 -21.81 17.50
C PRO A 358 -23.80 -21.69 19.03
N CYS A 359 -23.64 -20.47 19.55
CA CYS A 359 -24.08 -20.19 20.91
C CYS A 359 -25.60 -20.12 20.94
N THR A 360 -26.23 -20.89 21.82
CA THR A 360 -27.66 -20.81 22.13
C THR A 360 -27.85 -19.95 23.37
N VAL A 361 -28.67 -18.92 23.28
CA VAL A 361 -29.11 -18.12 24.44
C VAL A 361 -30.52 -18.56 24.84
N GLU A 362 -30.67 -19.01 26.06
CA GLU A 362 -32.00 -19.23 26.67
C GLU A 362 -32.62 -17.88 26.99
N TYR A 363 -33.87 -17.67 26.56
CA TYR A 363 -34.61 -16.45 26.86
C TYR A 363 -35.34 -16.64 28.18
N ASP A 364 -34.98 -15.85 29.19
CA ASP A 364 -35.70 -15.82 30.46
C ASP A 364 -37.06 -15.11 30.26
N ALA A 365 -38.13 -15.87 30.31
CA ALA A 365 -39.47 -15.39 29.99
C ALA A 365 -40.13 -14.61 31.13
N ASP A 366 -39.44 -14.45 32.27
CA ASP A 366 -39.97 -13.81 33.50
C ASP A 366 -39.47 -12.37 33.75
N ALA A 367 -38.78 -11.77 32.78
CA ALA A 367 -38.36 -10.39 32.81
C ALA A 367 -39.30 -9.51 31.95
N ASP A 368 -40.48 -9.26 32.43
CA ASP A 368 -41.39 -8.17 32.00
C ASP A 368 -41.45 -7.09 33.06
#